data_a3cf2d466266d602df1c07da3dce9c92
#
_entry.id   a3cf2d466266d602df1c07da3dce9c92
#
_cell.length_a   1.000
_cell.length_b   1.000
_cell.length_c   1.000
_cell.angle_alpha   90.00
_cell.angle_beta   90.00
_cell.angle_gamma   90.00
#
_symmetry.space_group_name_H-M   'P 1'
#
loop_
_entity.id
_entity.type
_entity.pdbx_description
1 polymer ?
#
loop_
_entity_poly.entity_id
_entity_poly.type
_entity_poly.pdbx_seq_one_letter_code
_entity_poly.pdbx_strand_id
1 'polypeptide(L)'
;MVGEPARTLWRRRHVGYVYQFFNLIPTLTVLENVLLPLELNGMNNSQGRDRSRALLTRVGLGQRADSYPDRLSGGEQQRVAIIRALVHQPQLVLADEPTGNLDTETGEQVLDLLDQLVRDLGHTLILVTHSDGVSRRADRVVRLVDGCLAAMS
;
A
#
# COMPACT_ATOMS: atom_id res chain seq x y z
N MET A 1 -9.48 -4.70 -27.30
CA MET A 1 -8.25 -4.77 -26.48
C MET A 1 -7.81 -3.35 -26.13
N VAL A 2 -7.68 -3.02 -24.84
CA VAL A 2 -7.19 -1.69 -24.44
C VAL A 2 -5.70 -1.61 -24.74
N GLY A 3 -5.23 -0.58 -25.46
CA GLY A 3 -3.82 -0.39 -25.79
C GLY A 3 -2.92 -0.17 -24.58
N GLU A 4 -1.60 -0.38 -24.69
CA GLU A 4 -0.64 -0.28 -23.57
C GLU A 4 -0.71 1.05 -22.79
N PRO A 5 -0.75 2.22 -23.47
CA PRO A 5 -0.90 3.50 -22.77
C PRO A 5 -2.20 3.59 -21.94
N ALA A 6 -3.31 3.09 -22.47
CA ALA A 6 -4.59 3.12 -21.78
C ALA A 6 -4.61 2.20 -20.55
N ARG A 7 -4.00 1.01 -20.63
CA ARG A 7 -3.85 0.09 -19.47
C ARG A 7 -2.98 0.70 -18.38
N THR A 8 -1.90 1.37 -18.75
CA THR A 8 -1.02 2.05 -17.80
C THR A 8 -1.73 3.19 -17.08
N LEU A 9 -2.48 4.02 -17.80
CA LEU A 9 -3.27 5.11 -17.22
C LEU A 9 -4.38 4.58 -16.30
N TRP A 10 -5.02 3.48 -16.70
CA TRP A 10 -6.05 2.85 -15.87
C TRP A 10 -5.45 2.31 -14.56
N ARG A 11 -4.35 1.54 -14.61
CA ARG A 11 -3.66 1.01 -13.42
C ARG A 11 -3.25 2.14 -12.48
N ARG A 12 -2.64 3.20 -13.02
CA ARG A 12 -2.19 4.37 -12.25
C ARG A 12 -3.32 4.99 -11.43
N ARG A 13 -4.54 5.03 -11.98
CA ARG A 13 -5.70 5.65 -11.34
C ARG A 13 -6.44 4.72 -10.39
N HIS A 14 -6.50 3.43 -10.70
CA HIS A 14 -7.43 2.50 -10.03
C HIS A 14 -6.76 1.45 -9.16
N VAL A 15 -5.43 1.32 -9.22
CA VAL A 15 -4.69 0.28 -8.47
C VAL A 15 -3.63 0.91 -7.60
N GLY A 16 -3.66 0.58 -6.31
CA GLY A 16 -2.56 0.82 -5.37
C GLY A 16 -1.71 -0.42 -5.21
N TYR A 17 -0.40 -0.25 -5.05
CA TYR A 17 0.53 -1.36 -4.91
C TYR A 17 1.33 -1.25 -3.62
N VAL A 18 1.31 -2.30 -2.80
CA VAL A 18 2.16 -2.48 -1.62
C VAL A 18 3.07 -3.67 -1.86
N TYR A 19 4.38 -3.43 -1.87
CA TYR A 19 5.40 -4.43 -2.16
C TYR A 19 6.05 -4.96 -0.88
N GLN A 20 6.66 -6.13 -0.96
CA GLN A 20 7.49 -6.72 0.09
C GLN A 20 8.69 -5.82 0.43
N PHE A 21 9.40 -5.34 -0.60
CA PHE A 21 10.40 -4.28 -0.45
C PHE A 21 9.67 -2.95 -0.61
N PHE A 22 9.80 -2.07 0.34
CA PHE A 22 9.02 -0.82 0.45
C PHE A 22 9.00 0.03 -0.83
N ASN A 23 10.03 -0.09 -1.66
CA ASN A 23 10.21 0.61 -2.95
C ASN A 23 9.96 2.12 -2.84
N LEU A 24 10.40 2.71 -1.74
CA LEU A 24 10.44 4.15 -1.58
C LEU A 24 11.58 4.72 -2.41
N ILE A 25 11.36 5.89 -2.99
CA ILE A 25 12.41 6.60 -3.72
C ILE A 25 13.31 7.29 -2.69
N PRO A 26 14.60 6.89 -2.59
CA PRO A 26 15.47 7.31 -1.49
C PRO A 26 15.83 8.80 -1.53
N THR A 27 15.75 9.43 -2.70
CA THR A 27 16.02 10.85 -2.91
C THR A 27 14.82 11.75 -2.65
N LEU A 28 13.65 11.18 -2.36
CA LEU A 28 12.43 11.90 -2.01
C LEU A 28 12.15 11.76 -0.52
N THR A 29 11.62 12.81 0.08
CA THR A 29 11.09 12.78 1.45
C THR A 29 9.90 11.82 1.57
N VAL A 30 9.48 11.54 2.79
CA VAL A 30 8.28 10.75 3.09
C VAL A 30 7.06 11.35 2.41
N LEU A 31 6.85 12.65 2.57
CA LEU A 31 5.70 13.33 1.95
C LEU A 31 5.75 13.28 0.42
N GLU A 32 6.92 13.51 -0.17
CA GLU A 32 7.10 13.45 -1.63
C GLU A 32 6.85 12.05 -2.18
N ASN A 33 7.31 10.99 -1.49
CA ASN A 33 6.97 9.61 -1.84
C ASN A 33 5.46 9.36 -1.85
N VAL A 34 4.75 9.87 -0.85
CA VAL A 34 3.28 9.73 -0.76
C VAL A 34 2.57 10.54 -1.84
N LEU A 35 3.09 11.71 -2.22
CA LEU A 35 2.50 12.57 -3.26
C LEU A 35 2.65 12.03 -4.69
N LEU A 36 3.61 11.14 -4.95
CA LEU A 36 3.89 10.63 -6.30
C LEU A 36 2.65 10.15 -7.07
N PRO A 37 1.77 9.28 -6.51
CA PRO A 37 0.58 8.85 -7.24
C PRO A 37 -0.39 9.99 -7.56
N LEU A 38 -0.46 11.00 -6.71
CA LEU A 38 -1.28 12.18 -6.95
C LEU A 38 -0.71 13.04 -8.07
N GLU A 39 0.61 13.24 -8.09
CA GLU A 39 1.31 13.97 -9.17
C GLU A 39 1.12 13.30 -10.52
N LEU A 40 1.35 11.97 -10.56
CA LEU A 40 1.18 11.18 -11.78
C LEU A 40 -0.26 11.20 -12.32
N ASN A 41 -1.26 11.39 -11.46
CA ASN A 41 -2.67 11.48 -11.84
C ASN A 41 -3.17 12.93 -12.04
N GLY A 42 -2.29 13.94 -11.93
CA GLY A 42 -2.67 15.35 -12.02
C GLY A 42 -3.52 15.84 -10.83
N MET A 43 -3.43 15.18 -9.68
CA MET A 43 -4.21 15.44 -8.46
C MET A 43 -3.38 16.09 -7.35
N ASN A 44 -2.18 16.58 -7.63
CA ASN A 44 -1.31 17.24 -6.66
C ASN A 44 -1.74 18.71 -6.45
N ASN A 45 -2.89 18.90 -5.82
CA ASN A 45 -3.43 20.18 -5.40
C ASN A 45 -3.39 20.29 -3.85
N SER A 46 -3.89 21.39 -3.30
CA SER A 46 -3.95 21.58 -1.84
C SER A 46 -4.68 20.44 -1.13
N GLN A 47 -5.81 20.01 -1.65
CA GLN A 47 -6.59 18.91 -1.09
C GLN A 47 -5.83 17.57 -1.08
N GLY A 48 -5.07 17.27 -2.13
CA GLY A 48 -4.21 16.08 -2.20
C GLY A 48 -3.09 16.12 -1.15
N ARG A 49 -2.46 17.27 -0.97
CA ARG A 49 -1.42 17.49 0.07
C ARG A 49 -1.99 17.38 1.48
N ASP A 50 -3.14 17.97 1.75
CA ASP A 50 -3.81 17.88 3.05
C ASP A 50 -4.20 16.44 3.38
N ARG A 51 -4.73 15.70 2.41
CA ARG A 51 -5.01 14.26 2.54
C ARG A 51 -3.73 13.47 2.85
N SER A 52 -2.64 13.72 2.14
CA SER A 52 -1.37 13.05 2.36
C SER A 52 -0.86 13.26 3.78
N ARG A 53 -0.91 14.50 4.28
CA ARG A 53 -0.51 14.83 5.66
C ARG A 53 -1.44 14.19 6.70
N ALA A 54 -2.74 14.20 6.46
CA ALA A 54 -3.73 13.56 7.35
C ALA A 54 -3.50 12.04 7.44
N LEU A 55 -3.25 11.37 6.32
CA LEU A 55 -2.95 9.93 6.30
C LEU A 55 -1.62 9.62 7.00
N LEU A 56 -0.57 10.42 6.77
CA LEU A 56 0.71 10.27 7.48
C LEU A 56 0.53 10.46 9.00
N THR A 57 -0.26 11.43 9.43
CA THR A 57 -0.57 11.63 10.85
C THR A 57 -1.31 10.43 11.42
N ARG A 58 -2.27 9.89 10.68
CA ARG A 58 -3.06 8.71 11.09
C ARG A 58 -2.20 7.47 11.34
N VAL A 59 -1.10 7.31 10.63
CA VAL A 59 -0.17 6.20 10.80
C VAL A 59 1.04 6.53 11.70
N GLY A 60 0.98 7.65 12.43
CA GLY A 60 2.02 8.07 13.37
C GLY A 60 3.27 8.68 12.72
N LEU A 61 3.19 9.09 11.46
CA LEU A 61 4.32 9.62 10.68
C LEU A 61 4.19 11.10 10.33
N GLY A 62 3.25 11.83 10.95
CA GLY A 62 3.04 13.25 10.67
C GLY A 62 4.29 14.10 10.86
N GLN A 63 5.09 13.82 11.92
CA GLN A 63 6.35 14.52 12.20
C GLN A 63 7.54 14.03 11.35
N ARG A 64 7.35 12.99 10.56
CA ARG A 64 8.35 12.41 9.67
C ARG A 64 8.18 12.83 8.20
N ALA A 65 7.22 13.72 7.90
CA ALA A 65 6.88 14.12 6.53
C ALA A 65 8.09 14.60 5.72
N ASP A 66 9.01 15.32 6.34
CA ASP A 66 10.20 15.88 5.71
C ASP A 66 11.46 14.99 5.89
N SER A 67 11.34 13.82 6.53
CA SER A 67 12.42 12.84 6.65
C SER A 67 12.63 12.08 5.33
N TYR A 68 13.84 11.56 5.13
CA TYR A 68 14.14 10.66 4.02
C TYR A 68 13.98 9.19 4.45
N PRO A 69 13.74 8.26 3.50
CA PRO A 69 13.51 6.83 3.79
C PRO A 69 14.61 6.17 4.63
N ASP A 70 15.86 6.54 4.46
CA ASP A 70 17.00 6.01 5.21
C ASP A 70 16.97 6.34 6.72
N ARG A 71 16.15 7.31 7.13
CA ARG A 71 15.94 7.71 8.52
C ARG A 71 14.76 7.00 9.20
N LEU A 72 14.12 6.07 8.50
CA LEU A 72 12.94 5.35 8.96
C LEU A 72 13.26 3.89 9.26
N SER A 73 12.61 3.34 10.29
CA SER A 73 12.60 1.88 10.51
C SER A 73 11.87 1.16 9.38
N GLY A 74 12.07 -0.15 9.25
CA GLY A 74 11.37 -0.95 8.23
C GLY A 74 9.85 -0.85 8.34
N GLY A 75 9.29 -0.90 9.56
CA GLY A 75 7.87 -0.72 9.78
C GLY A 75 7.37 0.69 9.42
N GLU A 76 8.15 1.75 9.68
CA GLU A 76 7.83 3.11 9.25
C GLU A 76 7.85 3.21 7.72
N GLN A 77 8.85 2.65 7.05
CA GLN A 77 8.93 2.62 5.59
C GLN A 77 7.73 1.90 4.97
N GLN A 78 7.31 0.78 5.54
CA GLN A 78 6.14 0.04 5.06
C GLN A 78 4.85 0.84 5.27
N ARG A 79 4.69 1.53 6.39
CA ARG A 79 3.56 2.45 6.59
C ARG A 79 3.51 3.56 5.54
N VAL A 80 4.66 4.15 5.17
CA VAL A 80 4.75 5.12 4.06
C VAL A 80 4.33 4.47 2.74
N ALA A 81 4.80 3.27 2.43
CA ALA A 81 4.44 2.54 1.21
C ALA A 81 2.92 2.23 1.14
N ILE A 82 2.29 1.88 2.26
CA ILE A 82 0.84 1.69 2.37
C ILE A 82 0.10 3.00 2.08
N ILE A 83 0.49 4.11 2.71
CA ILE A 83 -0.16 5.41 2.46
C ILE A 83 0.01 5.83 1.01
N ARG A 84 1.20 5.64 0.42
CA ARG A 84 1.44 5.90 -1.01
C ARG A 84 0.49 5.09 -1.90
N ALA A 85 0.22 3.84 -1.55
CA ALA A 85 -0.71 2.99 -2.31
C ALA A 85 -2.17 3.43 -2.19
N LEU A 86 -2.57 4.13 -1.12
CA LEU A 86 -3.96 4.48 -0.81
C LEU A 86 -4.32 5.95 -1.12
N VAL A 87 -3.34 6.85 -1.19
CA VAL A 87 -3.56 8.31 -1.20
C VAL A 87 -4.39 8.80 -2.38
N HIS A 88 -4.28 8.15 -3.55
CA HIS A 88 -5.03 8.49 -4.75
C HIS A 88 -6.41 7.81 -4.84
N GLN A 89 -6.84 7.15 -3.74
CA GLN A 89 -8.13 6.46 -3.61
C GLN A 89 -8.36 5.40 -4.71
N PRO A 90 -7.49 4.40 -4.83
CA PRO A 90 -7.66 3.34 -5.82
C PRO A 90 -8.88 2.49 -5.48
N GLN A 91 -9.48 1.84 -6.49
CA GLN A 91 -10.54 0.85 -6.26
C GLN A 91 -10.01 -0.48 -5.73
N LEU A 92 -8.77 -0.80 -6.10
CA LEU A 92 -8.11 -2.06 -5.76
C LEU A 92 -6.73 -1.79 -5.18
N VAL A 93 -6.41 -2.45 -4.08
CA VAL A 93 -5.07 -2.50 -3.49
C VAL A 93 -4.52 -3.90 -3.67
N LEU A 94 -3.35 -4.01 -4.26
CA LEU A 94 -2.59 -5.26 -4.39
C LEU A 94 -1.44 -5.22 -3.40
N ALA A 95 -1.36 -6.17 -2.49
CA ALA A 95 -0.27 -6.31 -1.53
C ALA A 95 0.43 -7.64 -1.75
N ASP A 96 1.72 -7.58 -2.04
CA ASP A 96 2.56 -8.76 -2.27
C ASP A 96 3.54 -8.90 -1.10
N GLU A 97 3.32 -9.91 -0.25
CA GLU A 97 4.09 -10.20 0.98
C GLU A 97 4.40 -8.93 1.79
N PRO A 98 3.40 -8.11 2.17
CA PRO A 98 3.62 -6.76 2.69
C PRO A 98 4.39 -6.70 4.01
N THR A 99 4.62 -7.84 4.66
CA THR A 99 5.37 -7.95 5.92
C THR A 99 6.58 -8.87 5.85
N GLY A 100 6.91 -9.38 4.66
CA GLY A 100 7.97 -10.37 4.49
C GLY A 100 9.38 -9.91 4.90
N ASN A 101 9.61 -8.61 5.04
CA ASN A 101 10.90 -8.02 5.48
C ASN A 101 10.85 -7.41 6.89
N LEU A 102 9.81 -7.70 7.67
CA LEU A 102 9.61 -7.19 9.01
C LEU A 102 9.70 -8.33 10.03
N ASP A 103 10.09 -8.02 11.26
CA ASP A 103 9.92 -8.92 12.37
C ASP A 103 8.42 -9.19 12.63
N THR A 104 8.11 -10.28 13.32
CA THR A 104 6.74 -10.74 13.50
C THR A 104 5.84 -9.68 14.16
N GLU A 105 6.31 -9.02 15.22
CA GLU A 105 5.51 -8.03 15.96
C GLU A 105 5.22 -6.80 15.10
N THR A 106 6.25 -6.24 14.47
CA THR A 106 6.10 -5.10 13.53
C THR A 106 5.23 -5.48 12.34
N GLY A 107 5.39 -6.70 11.82
CA GLY A 107 4.59 -7.23 10.71
C GLY A 107 3.10 -7.29 11.04
N GLU A 108 2.75 -7.77 12.24
CA GLU A 108 1.35 -7.81 12.70
C GLU A 108 0.74 -6.42 12.82
N GLN A 109 1.47 -5.47 13.42
CA GLN A 109 1.02 -4.08 13.53
C GLN A 109 0.79 -3.43 12.16
N VAL A 110 1.64 -3.71 11.18
CA VAL A 110 1.51 -3.19 9.81
C VAL A 110 0.33 -3.82 9.09
N LEU A 111 0.07 -5.11 9.29
CA LEU A 111 -1.12 -5.79 8.73
C LEU A 111 -2.41 -5.26 9.32
N ASP A 112 -2.47 -5.08 10.64
CA ASP A 112 -3.64 -4.50 11.31
C ASP A 112 -3.95 -3.11 10.76
N LEU A 113 -2.91 -2.29 10.58
CA LEU A 113 -3.05 -0.96 10.01
C LEU A 113 -3.54 -1.00 8.56
N LEU A 114 -2.99 -1.90 7.73
CA LEU A 114 -3.41 -2.05 6.33
C LEU A 114 -4.88 -2.46 6.25
N ASP A 115 -5.30 -3.48 7.02
CA ASP A 115 -6.69 -3.95 7.04
C ASP A 115 -7.64 -2.83 7.49
N GLN A 116 -7.30 -2.13 8.57
CA GLN A 116 -8.10 -1.00 9.06
C GLN A 116 -8.24 0.11 8.02
N LEU A 117 -7.14 0.53 7.39
CA LEU A 117 -7.17 1.60 6.39
C LEU A 117 -7.98 1.22 5.15
N VAL A 118 -7.82 -0.02 4.68
CA VAL A 118 -8.55 -0.52 3.50
C VAL A 118 -10.05 -0.56 3.77
N ARG A 119 -10.48 -1.06 4.95
CA ARG A 119 -11.90 -1.11 5.34
C ARG A 119 -12.49 0.28 5.54
N ASP A 120 -11.80 1.15 6.28
CA ASP A 120 -12.28 2.51 6.58
C ASP A 120 -12.41 3.39 5.32
N LEU A 121 -11.54 3.18 4.34
CA LEU A 121 -11.56 3.92 3.08
C LEU A 121 -12.41 3.24 1.99
N GLY A 122 -12.97 2.05 2.26
CA GLY A 122 -13.86 1.32 1.35
C GLY A 122 -13.15 0.73 0.12
N HIS A 123 -11.86 0.36 0.26
CA HIS A 123 -11.09 -0.26 -0.82
C HIS A 123 -11.24 -1.79 -0.83
N THR A 124 -10.98 -2.40 -1.99
CA THR A 124 -10.79 -3.86 -2.09
C THR A 124 -9.31 -4.18 -1.97
N LEU A 125 -8.95 -5.15 -1.10
CA LEU A 125 -7.58 -5.63 -0.94
C LEU A 125 -7.45 -7.05 -1.51
N ILE A 126 -6.47 -7.24 -2.37
CA ILE A 126 -5.95 -8.57 -2.72
C ILE A 126 -4.55 -8.69 -2.11
N LEU A 127 -4.39 -9.62 -1.19
CA LEU A 127 -3.13 -9.85 -0.49
C LEU A 127 -2.58 -11.21 -0.88
N VAL A 128 -1.34 -11.23 -1.35
CA VAL A 128 -0.57 -12.45 -1.63
C VAL A 128 0.32 -12.72 -0.44
N THR A 129 0.24 -13.93 0.12
CA THR A 129 1.07 -14.35 1.25
C THR A 129 1.19 -15.86 1.30
N HIS A 130 2.29 -16.33 1.86
CA HIS A 130 2.47 -17.74 2.24
C HIS A 130 2.20 -18.00 3.74
N SER A 131 1.82 -16.96 4.50
CA SER A 131 1.52 -17.07 5.93
C SER A 131 0.06 -17.48 6.17
N ASP A 132 -0.14 -18.63 6.81
CA ASP A 132 -1.47 -19.08 7.23
C ASP A 132 -2.11 -18.16 8.27
N GLY A 133 -1.30 -17.47 9.10
CA GLY A 133 -1.78 -16.49 10.08
C GLY A 133 -2.42 -15.27 9.41
N VAL A 134 -1.82 -14.82 8.34
CA VAL A 134 -2.32 -13.67 7.55
C VAL A 134 -3.56 -14.06 6.75
N SER A 135 -3.57 -15.24 6.14
CA SER A 135 -4.71 -15.71 5.32
C SER A 135 -6.01 -15.82 6.12
N ARG A 136 -5.94 -16.15 7.43
CA ARG A 136 -7.12 -16.23 8.31
C ARG A 136 -7.81 -14.88 8.56
N ARG A 137 -7.18 -13.76 8.25
CA ARG A 137 -7.76 -12.40 8.38
C ARG A 137 -8.61 -11.99 7.16
N ALA A 138 -8.47 -12.71 6.04
CA ALA A 138 -9.16 -12.39 4.82
C ALA A 138 -10.63 -12.83 4.86
N ASP A 139 -11.52 -12.03 4.23
CA ASP A 139 -12.92 -12.39 4.06
C ASP A 139 -13.08 -13.60 3.11
N ARG A 140 -12.10 -13.79 2.21
CA ARG A 140 -12.01 -14.93 1.27
C ARG A 140 -10.56 -15.28 1.01
N VAL A 141 -10.25 -16.58 1.09
CA VAL A 141 -8.93 -17.13 0.75
C VAL A 141 -9.01 -17.89 -0.56
N VAL A 142 -8.04 -17.71 -1.43
CA VAL A 142 -7.92 -18.44 -2.70
C VAL A 142 -6.54 -19.07 -2.73
N ARG A 143 -6.44 -20.38 -2.96
CA ARG A 143 -5.17 -21.08 -3.13
C ARG A 143 -4.84 -21.26 -4.60
N LEU A 144 -3.59 -20.98 -4.95
CA LEU A 144 -3.01 -21.28 -6.26
C LEU A 144 -2.10 -22.50 -6.12
N VAL A 145 -2.36 -23.54 -6.93
CA VAL A 145 -1.53 -24.74 -7.01
C VAL A 145 -1.25 -24.98 -8.49
N ASP A 146 0.03 -25.03 -8.86
CA ASP A 146 0.48 -25.24 -10.26
C ASP A 146 -0.20 -24.30 -11.28
N GLY A 147 -0.38 -23.04 -10.90
CA GLY A 147 -1.00 -22.03 -11.75
C GLY A 147 -2.55 -22.11 -11.87
N CYS A 148 -3.16 -23.05 -11.16
CA CYS A 148 -4.62 -23.23 -11.12
C CYS A 148 -5.20 -22.86 -9.75
N LEU A 149 -6.43 -22.33 -9.77
CA LEU A 149 -7.18 -22.10 -8.53
C LEU A 149 -7.60 -23.44 -7.94
N ALA A 150 -7.12 -23.76 -6.74
CA ALA A 150 -7.62 -24.91 -6.00
C ALA A 150 -9.01 -24.58 -5.43
N ALA A 151 -9.93 -25.56 -5.52
CA ALA A 151 -11.24 -25.43 -4.91
C ALA A 151 -11.08 -25.23 -3.41
N MET A 152 -11.77 -24.23 -2.86
CA MET A 152 -11.84 -24.01 -1.43
C MET A 152 -12.96 -24.86 -0.85
N SER A 153 -12.61 -25.62 0.16
CA SER A 153 -13.60 -26.28 1.03
C SER A 153 -14.10 -25.30 2.09
#